data_200463a4d9d4c8f92e6a005a35416fae
#
_entry.id   200463a4d9d4c8f92e6a005a35416fae
#
_cell.length_a   1.000
_cell.length_b   1.000
_cell.length_c   1.000
_cell.angle_alpha   90.00
_cell.angle_beta   90.00
_cell.angle_gamma   90.00
#
_symmetry.space_group_name_H-M   'P 1'
#
loop_
_entity.id
_entity.type
_entity.pdbx_description
1 polymer ?
#
loop_
_entity_poly.entity_id
_entity_poly.type
_entity_poly.pdbx_seq_one_letter_code
_entity_poly.pdbx_strand_id
1 'polypeptide(L)'
;VVDQHLACGVLVRVDPDAAGVRVAGPALDRHRPALVEPTAAHDAVPADPDAAAPPFEAVKPLDLHVAAGETLGIVGESGSGKTTLALALLRLGQGSGEITFDGERLDQLSGNALRRQRRSLQVVFQDPYGSLSPRLPVFDIVSEGLRFHHPSLSGDEVDRRVRATLREVGLPEGCASRYPHEFSGGQRQRIAVARAIILEPKLVVLDEPTSALDRSVQKQLVELLRDLQARRGLSYLFISHDLAVIRAMAHRVLVLKAGEVMEQGDCLQVLEQPRSDYTRALVAAAGLAPRR
;
A
#
# COMPACT_ATOMS: atom_id res chain seq x y z
N VAL A 1 26.27 -14.01 25.43
CA VAL A 1 25.71 -12.67 25.25
C VAL A 1 25.03 -12.72 23.87
N VAL A 2 23.74 -13.01 23.86
CA VAL A 2 22.93 -13.07 22.64
C VAL A 2 22.41 -11.66 22.38
N ASP A 3 22.89 -11.07 21.31
CA ASP A 3 22.42 -9.77 20.81
C ASP A 3 20.94 -9.92 20.39
N GLN A 4 20.05 -9.43 21.23
CA GLN A 4 18.62 -9.27 20.91
C GLN A 4 18.45 -7.96 20.13
N HIS A 5 18.83 -7.95 18.86
CA HIS A 5 18.21 -7.04 17.90
C HIS A 5 16.80 -7.57 17.60
N LEU A 6 15.84 -7.09 18.36
CA LEU A 6 14.42 -7.26 18.09
C LEU A 6 14.14 -6.71 16.68
N ALA A 7 14.14 -7.61 15.72
CA ALA A 7 13.77 -7.29 14.35
C ALA A 7 12.30 -6.84 14.34
N CYS A 8 12.07 -5.56 14.06
CA CYS A 8 10.74 -5.03 13.79
C CYS A 8 10.25 -5.69 12.49
N GLY A 9 9.39 -6.69 12.59
CA GLY A 9 8.83 -7.43 11.47
C GLY A 9 7.32 -7.46 11.52
N VAL A 10 6.69 -7.57 10.35
CA VAL A 10 5.26 -7.92 10.23
C VAL A 10 5.18 -9.40 9.95
N LEU A 11 4.57 -10.15 10.85
CA LEU A 11 4.18 -11.54 10.63
C LEU A 11 2.67 -11.58 10.44
N VAL A 12 2.23 -12.13 9.34
CA VAL A 12 0.81 -12.36 9.07
C VAL A 12 0.60 -13.83 8.87
N ARG A 13 -0.27 -14.39 9.71
CA ARG A 13 -0.85 -15.71 9.51
C ARG A 13 -2.33 -15.56 9.28
N VAL A 14 -2.79 -16.00 8.13
CA VAL A 14 -4.22 -16.13 7.87
C VAL A 14 -4.60 -17.55 8.27
N ASP A 15 -5.48 -17.68 9.26
CA ASP A 15 -5.91 -18.96 9.82
C ASP A 15 -6.52 -19.84 8.71
N PRO A 16 -6.01 -21.06 8.48
CA PRO A 16 -6.54 -21.96 7.46
C PRO A 16 -7.99 -22.40 7.75
N ASP A 17 -8.43 -22.35 9.01
CA ASP A 17 -9.78 -22.72 9.43
C ASP A 17 -10.74 -21.52 9.47
N ALA A 18 -10.24 -20.29 9.35
CA ALA A 18 -11.07 -19.11 9.20
C ALA A 18 -11.26 -18.79 7.72
N ALA A 19 -12.49 -18.59 7.30
CA ALA A 19 -12.80 -18.13 5.95
C ALA A 19 -11.98 -16.86 5.63
N GLY A 20 -11.00 -16.95 4.75
CA GLY A 20 -9.96 -15.98 4.39
C GLY A 20 -10.29 -14.48 4.45
N VAL A 21 -9.50 -13.63 3.85
CA VAL A 21 -9.74 -12.17 3.84
C VAL A 21 -11.04 -11.85 3.10
N ARG A 22 -12.10 -11.54 3.84
CA ARG A 22 -13.41 -11.19 3.29
C ARG A 22 -13.48 -9.70 3.02
N VAL A 23 -13.85 -9.31 1.82
CA VAL A 23 -14.21 -7.93 1.49
C VAL A 23 -15.72 -7.82 1.53
N ALA A 24 -16.26 -7.01 2.43
CA ALA A 24 -17.63 -6.53 2.26
C ALA A 24 -17.62 -5.60 1.05
N GLY A 25 -18.51 -5.85 0.08
CA GLY A 25 -18.75 -4.92 -1.00
C GLY A 25 -19.07 -3.51 -0.45
N PRO A 26 -18.87 -2.43 -1.23
CA PRO A 26 -19.11 -1.08 -0.76
C PRO A 26 -20.55 -0.98 -0.26
N ALA A 27 -20.72 -0.66 1.02
CA ALA A 27 -21.99 -0.25 1.56
C ALA A 27 -22.42 1.00 0.80
N LEU A 28 -23.48 0.88 0.01
CA LEU A 28 -24.09 1.99 -0.69
C LEU A 28 -24.50 3.05 0.35
N ASP A 29 -23.75 4.15 0.37
CA ASP A 29 -24.05 5.33 1.17
C ASP A 29 -25.40 5.92 0.71
N ARG A 30 -26.45 5.78 1.55
CA ARG A 30 -27.83 6.19 1.25
C ARG A 30 -28.06 7.70 1.34
N HIS A 31 -27.00 8.53 1.36
CA HIS A 31 -27.08 9.98 1.43
C HIS A 31 -26.32 10.68 0.31
N ARG A 32 -26.80 10.53 -0.92
CA ARG A 32 -26.47 11.43 -2.01
C ARG A 32 -27.76 11.99 -2.62
N PRO A 33 -27.92 13.32 -2.75
CA PRO A 33 -29.08 13.88 -3.39
C PRO A 33 -29.07 13.60 -4.89
N ALA A 34 -30.26 13.32 -5.42
CA ALA A 34 -30.54 13.00 -6.80
C ALA A 34 -30.12 14.12 -7.74
N LEU A 35 -29.41 13.80 -8.81
CA LEU A 35 -29.35 14.58 -10.05
C LEU A 35 -29.45 13.65 -11.27
N VAL A 36 -30.62 13.79 -11.90
CA VAL A 36 -30.92 13.61 -13.33
C VAL A 36 -30.68 12.26 -13.98
N GLU A 37 -31.79 11.61 -14.31
CA GLU A 37 -31.90 10.47 -15.24
C GLU A 37 -31.50 10.81 -16.68
N PRO A 38 -31.10 9.77 -17.45
CA PRO A 38 -31.90 9.50 -18.63
C PRO A 38 -32.40 8.05 -18.73
N THR A 39 -33.63 7.95 -19.10
CA THR A 39 -34.44 6.80 -19.49
C THR A 39 -33.77 5.86 -20.51
N ALA A 40 -33.74 4.55 -20.19
CA ALA A 40 -33.94 3.48 -21.14
C ALA A 40 -34.33 2.18 -20.40
N ALA A 41 -35.51 1.71 -20.68
CA ALA A 41 -36.09 0.49 -20.16
C ALA A 41 -35.35 -0.74 -20.67
N HIS A 42 -34.95 -1.63 -19.76
CA HIS A 42 -34.89 -3.08 -20.04
C HIS A 42 -35.33 -3.83 -18.79
N ASP A 43 -36.28 -4.72 -19.01
CA ASP A 43 -36.90 -5.57 -18.01
C ASP A 43 -35.86 -6.39 -17.24
N ALA A 44 -35.63 -6.02 -15.98
CA ALA A 44 -34.86 -6.83 -15.06
C ALA A 44 -35.83 -7.59 -14.14
N VAL A 45 -35.75 -8.92 -14.16
CA VAL A 45 -36.34 -9.81 -13.17
C VAL A 45 -35.92 -9.35 -11.78
N PRO A 46 -36.83 -9.18 -10.79
CA PRO A 46 -36.46 -8.76 -9.46
C PRO A 46 -35.62 -9.84 -8.80
N ALA A 47 -34.35 -9.50 -8.51
CA ALA A 47 -33.52 -10.32 -7.65
C ALA A 47 -34.07 -10.23 -6.23
N ASP A 48 -34.19 -11.39 -5.56
CA ASP A 48 -34.61 -11.53 -4.19
C ASP A 48 -33.70 -10.65 -3.29
N PRO A 49 -34.21 -9.62 -2.58
CA PRO A 49 -33.40 -8.71 -1.77
C PRO A 49 -32.77 -9.37 -0.53
N ASP A 50 -33.15 -10.59 -0.19
CA ASP A 50 -32.65 -11.33 0.97
C ASP A 50 -31.60 -12.41 0.63
N ALA A 51 -31.32 -12.68 -0.63
CA ALA A 51 -30.24 -13.55 -1.03
C ALA A 51 -28.89 -12.81 -0.92
N ALA A 52 -28.35 -12.66 0.29
CA ALA A 52 -26.98 -12.22 0.47
C ALA A 52 -26.04 -13.21 -0.25
N ALA A 53 -25.44 -12.79 -1.36
CA ALA A 53 -24.43 -13.60 -2.03
C ALA A 53 -23.38 -14.01 -1.00
N PRO A 54 -22.89 -15.26 -1.01
CA PRO A 54 -21.89 -15.69 -0.06
C PRO A 54 -20.70 -14.73 -0.12
N PRO A 55 -20.10 -14.36 1.01
CA PRO A 55 -19.00 -13.40 1.05
C PRO A 55 -17.86 -13.90 0.16
N PHE A 56 -17.45 -13.08 -0.81
CA PHE A 56 -16.36 -13.41 -1.73
C PHE A 56 -15.03 -13.38 -0.98
N GLU A 57 -14.31 -14.49 -0.98
CA GLU A 57 -12.99 -14.61 -0.41
C GLU A 57 -11.96 -14.09 -1.41
N ALA A 58 -11.52 -12.85 -1.23
CA ALA A 58 -10.60 -12.19 -2.15
C ALA A 58 -9.15 -12.64 -2.00
N VAL A 59 -8.77 -13.17 -0.83
CA VAL A 59 -7.43 -13.70 -0.54
C VAL A 59 -7.58 -14.93 0.34
N LYS A 60 -7.03 -16.05 -0.12
CA LYS A 60 -7.00 -17.29 0.61
C LYS A 60 -5.99 -17.26 1.77
N PRO A 61 -6.06 -18.21 2.71
CA PRO A 61 -5.10 -18.31 3.79
C PRO A 61 -3.64 -18.27 3.29
N LEU A 62 -2.83 -17.41 3.87
CA LEU A 62 -1.42 -17.27 3.53
C LEU A 62 -0.61 -16.80 4.74
N ASP A 63 0.65 -17.18 4.76
CA ASP A 63 1.64 -16.64 5.68
C ASP A 63 2.55 -15.67 4.92
N LEU A 64 2.72 -14.45 5.45
CA LEU A 64 3.72 -13.52 4.93
C LEU A 64 4.48 -12.86 6.08
N HIS A 65 5.71 -12.53 5.82
CA HIS A 65 6.59 -11.83 6.74
C HIS A 65 7.37 -10.74 6.01
N VAL A 66 7.51 -9.59 6.65
CA VAL A 66 8.37 -8.49 6.19
C VAL A 66 9.34 -8.18 7.33
N ALA A 67 10.64 -8.35 7.08
CA ALA A 67 11.68 -8.02 8.05
C ALA A 67 11.92 -6.49 8.13
N ALA A 68 12.57 -6.04 9.19
CA ALA A 68 12.98 -4.64 9.30
C ALA A 68 13.94 -4.27 8.17
N GLY A 69 13.66 -3.12 7.51
CA GLY A 69 14.45 -2.66 6.37
C GLY A 69 14.26 -3.48 5.08
N GLU A 70 13.37 -4.47 5.08
CA GLU A 70 13.06 -5.30 3.91
C GLU A 70 12.00 -4.64 3.01
N THR A 71 12.11 -4.89 1.71
CA THR A 71 11.03 -4.70 0.75
C THR A 71 10.50 -6.06 0.31
N LEU A 72 9.24 -6.35 0.65
CA LEU A 72 8.49 -7.47 0.11
C LEU A 72 7.65 -6.99 -1.08
N GLY A 73 7.95 -7.49 -2.28
CA GLY A 73 7.14 -7.25 -3.47
C GLY A 73 5.92 -8.16 -3.52
N ILE A 74 4.76 -7.62 -3.87
CA ILE A 74 3.56 -8.42 -4.18
C ILE A 74 3.21 -8.19 -5.64
N VAL A 75 3.19 -9.27 -6.43
CA VAL A 75 2.91 -9.23 -7.85
C VAL A 75 1.74 -10.14 -8.22
N GLY A 76 1.10 -9.84 -9.34
CA GLY A 76 -0.01 -10.62 -9.89
C GLY A 76 -0.89 -9.75 -10.78
N GLU A 77 -1.79 -10.38 -11.53
CA GLU A 77 -2.74 -9.70 -12.41
C GLU A 77 -3.69 -8.77 -11.65
N SER A 78 -4.37 -7.88 -12.36
CA SER A 78 -5.45 -7.07 -11.78
C SER A 78 -6.54 -7.99 -11.20
N GLY A 79 -7.05 -7.65 -10.01
CA GLY A 79 -8.04 -8.48 -9.33
C GLY A 79 -7.49 -9.71 -8.59
N SER A 80 -6.17 -9.92 -8.55
CA SER A 80 -5.59 -11.08 -7.83
C SER A 80 -5.65 -10.98 -6.30
N GLY A 81 -6.13 -9.87 -5.71
CA GLY A 81 -6.28 -9.68 -4.27
C GLY A 81 -5.18 -8.84 -3.59
N LYS A 82 -4.22 -8.28 -4.34
CA LYS A 82 -3.06 -7.52 -3.78
C LYS A 82 -3.47 -6.35 -2.89
N THR A 83 -4.27 -5.43 -3.41
CA THR A 83 -4.79 -4.27 -2.66
C THR A 83 -5.65 -4.72 -1.47
N THR A 84 -6.47 -5.77 -1.65
CA THR A 84 -7.28 -6.34 -0.57
C THR A 84 -6.41 -6.86 0.56
N LEU A 85 -5.35 -7.60 0.24
CA LEU A 85 -4.37 -8.06 1.23
C LEU A 85 -3.74 -6.88 1.97
N ALA A 86 -3.29 -5.84 1.24
CA ALA A 86 -2.71 -4.65 1.83
C ALA A 86 -3.67 -3.93 2.78
N LEU A 87 -4.93 -3.74 2.39
CA LEU A 87 -5.95 -3.11 3.23
C LEU A 87 -6.28 -3.93 4.47
N ALA A 88 -6.31 -5.26 4.36
CA ALA A 88 -6.50 -6.15 5.49
C ALA A 88 -5.35 -6.05 6.50
N LEU A 89 -4.10 -6.04 6.03
CA LEU A 89 -2.90 -5.87 6.84
C LEU A 89 -2.90 -4.55 7.64
N LEU A 90 -3.38 -3.47 7.01
CA LEU A 90 -3.50 -2.15 7.62
C LEU A 90 -4.75 -2.03 8.52
N ARG A 91 -5.56 -3.07 8.63
CA ARG A 91 -6.85 -3.01 9.33
C ARG A 91 -7.76 -1.89 8.78
N LEU A 92 -7.68 -1.63 7.47
CA LEU A 92 -8.54 -0.72 6.72
C LEU A 92 -9.63 -1.49 5.96
N GLY A 93 -9.46 -2.80 5.77
CA GLY A 93 -10.43 -3.74 5.22
C GLY A 93 -10.79 -4.82 6.24
N GLN A 94 -11.83 -5.61 5.92
CA GLN A 94 -12.18 -6.79 6.69
C GLN A 94 -11.21 -7.93 6.38
N GLY A 95 -10.81 -8.67 7.40
CA GLY A 95 -9.95 -9.84 7.27
C GLY A 95 -9.99 -10.66 8.55
N SER A 96 -9.69 -11.95 8.41
CA SER A 96 -9.50 -12.88 9.54
C SER A 96 -8.05 -13.35 9.57
N GLY A 97 -7.58 -13.75 10.72
CA GLY A 97 -6.20 -14.22 10.93
C GLY A 97 -5.41 -13.35 11.91
N GLU A 98 -4.20 -13.75 12.14
CA GLU A 98 -3.28 -13.10 13.06
C GLU A 98 -2.39 -12.09 12.33
N ILE A 99 -2.38 -10.85 12.80
CA ILE A 99 -1.49 -9.81 12.28
C ILE A 99 -0.64 -9.30 13.43
N THR A 100 0.65 -9.58 13.40
CA THR A 100 1.60 -9.07 14.37
C THR A 100 2.47 -7.98 13.72
N PHE A 101 2.57 -6.84 14.37
CA PHE A 101 3.42 -5.75 13.93
C PHE A 101 4.19 -5.21 15.14
N ASP A 102 5.52 -5.13 15.01
CA ASP A 102 6.41 -4.64 16.08
C ASP A 102 6.17 -5.35 17.45
N GLY A 103 5.88 -6.66 17.39
CA GLY A 103 5.58 -7.49 18.55
C GLY A 103 4.16 -7.39 19.11
N GLU A 104 3.30 -6.52 18.56
CA GLU A 104 1.92 -6.38 18.98
C GLU A 104 0.92 -7.01 18.00
N ARG A 105 -0.12 -7.64 18.52
CA ARG A 105 -1.23 -8.26 17.77
C ARG A 105 -2.20 -7.19 17.27
N LEU A 106 -1.99 -6.71 16.02
CA LEU A 106 -2.85 -5.68 15.40
C LEU A 106 -4.31 -6.11 15.24
N ASP A 107 -4.54 -7.39 14.96
CA ASP A 107 -5.88 -7.97 14.80
C ASP A 107 -6.73 -7.83 16.09
N GLN A 108 -6.09 -7.77 17.25
CA GLN A 108 -6.75 -7.61 18.56
C GLN A 108 -6.89 -6.14 18.99
N LEU A 109 -6.20 -5.21 18.32
CA LEU A 109 -6.26 -3.81 18.70
C LEU A 109 -7.52 -3.13 18.15
N SER A 110 -8.02 -2.14 18.88
CA SER A 110 -9.13 -1.28 18.48
C SER A 110 -8.95 0.15 19.01
N GLY A 111 -9.77 1.08 18.54
CA GLY A 111 -9.82 2.44 19.04
C GLY A 111 -8.45 3.13 19.09
N ASN A 112 -8.10 3.68 20.25
CA ASN A 112 -6.87 4.46 20.43
C ASN A 112 -5.59 3.61 20.34
N ALA A 113 -5.62 2.33 20.68
CA ALA A 113 -4.47 1.44 20.58
C ALA A 113 -4.10 1.21 19.10
N LEU A 114 -5.08 0.84 18.27
CA LEU A 114 -4.88 0.70 16.82
C LEU A 114 -4.44 2.03 16.17
N ARG A 115 -5.02 3.15 16.63
CA ARG A 115 -4.65 4.48 16.13
C ARG A 115 -3.17 4.80 16.38
N ARG A 116 -2.63 4.45 17.56
CA ARG A 116 -1.21 4.61 17.86
C ARG A 116 -0.33 3.80 16.91
N GLN A 117 -0.69 2.53 16.65
CA GLN A 117 0.07 1.67 15.74
C GLN A 117 0.04 2.17 14.28
N ARG A 118 -1.07 2.76 13.84
CA ARG A 118 -1.19 3.35 12.50
C ARG A 118 -0.19 4.48 12.22
N ARG A 119 0.35 5.14 13.24
CA ARG A 119 1.47 6.07 13.06
C ARG A 119 2.68 5.38 12.44
N SER A 120 2.99 4.16 12.88
CA SER A 120 4.13 3.37 12.40
C SER A 120 3.82 2.56 11.14
N LEU A 121 2.55 2.50 10.73
CA LEU A 121 2.03 1.80 9.56
C LEU A 121 1.39 2.81 8.62
N GLN A 122 2.02 3.12 7.51
CA GLN A 122 1.52 4.10 6.56
C GLN A 122 1.23 3.49 5.19
N VAL A 123 0.45 4.19 4.39
CA VAL A 123 0.07 3.73 3.04
C VAL A 123 0.17 4.86 2.03
N VAL A 124 0.66 4.51 0.84
CA VAL A 124 0.59 5.32 -0.37
C VAL A 124 -0.27 4.56 -1.37
N PHE A 125 -1.43 5.13 -1.70
CA PHE A 125 -2.40 4.52 -2.60
C PHE A 125 -2.03 4.73 -4.07
N GLN A 126 -2.58 3.88 -4.94
CA GLN A 126 -2.38 3.85 -6.38
C GLN A 126 -2.73 5.18 -7.06
N ASP A 127 -3.82 5.82 -6.65
CA ASP A 127 -4.28 7.08 -7.24
C ASP A 127 -3.87 8.29 -6.39
N PRO A 128 -2.81 9.02 -6.79
CA PRO A 128 -2.42 10.24 -6.09
C PRO A 128 -3.43 11.38 -6.27
N TYR A 129 -4.28 11.35 -7.31
CA TYR A 129 -5.33 12.36 -7.51
C TYR A 129 -6.46 12.18 -6.50
N GLY A 130 -6.95 10.95 -6.33
CA GLY A 130 -8.02 10.64 -5.37
C GLY A 130 -7.56 10.66 -3.92
N SER A 131 -6.27 10.44 -3.67
CA SER A 131 -5.72 10.37 -2.30
C SER A 131 -5.30 11.72 -1.71
N LEU A 132 -5.10 12.77 -2.53
CA LEU A 132 -4.73 14.11 -2.10
C LEU A 132 -5.96 15.04 -2.24
N SER A 133 -6.39 15.68 -1.15
CA SER A 133 -7.49 16.64 -1.21
C SER A 133 -7.13 17.81 -2.15
N PRO A 134 -7.88 18.04 -3.23
CA PRO A 134 -7.58 19.14 -4.16
C PRO A 134 -7.83 20.53 -3.57
N ARG A 135 -8.50 20.59 -2.41
CA ARG A 135 -8.89 21.83 -1.72
C ARG A 135 -7.91 22.26 -0.65
N LEU A 136 -6.96 21.42 -0.31
CA LEU A 136 -5.96 21.71 0.72
C LEU A 136 -4.60 22.00 0.08
N PRO A 137 -3.83 22.97 0.60
CA PRO A 137 -2.45 23.17 0.19
C PRO A 137 -1.59 21.97 0.62
N VAL A 138 -0.47 21.79 -0.05
CA VAL A 138 0.49 20.67 0.23
C VAL A 138 0.92 20.67 1.69
N PHE A 139 1.10 21.84 2.29
CA PHE A 139 1.45 21.96 3.71
C PHE A 139 0.42 21.25 4.61
N ASP A 140 -0.87 21.51 4.40
CA ASP A 140 -1.91 20.91 5.23
C ASP A 140 -2.05 19.41 4.97
N ILE A 141 -1.95 18.98 3.72
CA ILE A 141 -1.97 17.56 3.35
C ILE A 141 -0.84 16.78 4.04
N VAL A 142 0.38 17.30 4.01
CA VAL A 142 1.56 16.63 4.59
C VAL A 142 1.53 16.71 6.12
N SER A 143 1.09 17.84 6.70
CA SER A 143 1.06 18.03 8.15
C SER A 143 -0.12 17.37 8.87
N GLU A 144 -1.17 16.95 8.16
CA GLU A 144 -2.41 16.43 8.75
C GLU A 144 -2.15 15.30 9.75
N GLY A 145 -1.45 14.26 9.31
CA GLY A 145 -1.10 13.12 10.16
C GLY A 145 -0.21 13.51 11.33
N LEU A 146 0.75 14.42 11.09
CA LEU A 146 1.66 14.90 12.12
C LEU A 146 0.89 15.65 13.22
N ARG A 147 0.01 16.58 12.85
CA ARG A 147 -0.83 17.33 13.81
C ARG A 147 -1.77 16.40 14.58
N PHE A 148 -2.32 15.40 13.90
CA PHE A 148 -3.23 14.43 14.50
C PHE A 148 -2.54 13.55 15.55
N HIS A 149 -1.35 13.03 15.24
CA HIS A 149 -0.61 12.13 16.13
C HIS A 149 0.24 12.86 17.17
N HIS A 150 0.57 14.13 16.93
CA HIS A 150 1.41 14.96 17.78
C HIS A 150 0.78 16.35 18.02
N PRO A 151 -0.38 16.42 18.69
CA PRO A 151 -1.12 17.68 18.86
C PRO A 151 -0.39 18.71 19.72
N SER A 152 0.67 18.34 20.44
CA SER A 152 1.48 19.21 21.27
C SER A 152 2.61 19.93 20.51
N LEU A 153 2.86 19.61 19.25
CA LEU A 153 3.88 20.27 18.44
C LEU A 153 3.49 21.72 18.17
N SER A 154 4.46 22.63 18.29
CA SER A 154 4.27 24.02 17.89
C SER A 154 4.10 24.15 16.37
N GLY A 155 3.48 25.25 15.91
CA GLY A 155 3.33 25.54 14.49
C GLY A 155 4.68 25.59 13.77
N ASP A 156 5.69 26.20 14.40
CA ASP A 156 7.06 26.30 13.83
C ASP A 156 7.72 24.94 13.67
N GLU A 157 7.50 24.03 14.63
CA GLU A 157 8.04 22.68 14.54
C GLU A 157 7.35 21.88 13.42
N VAL A 158 6.04 22.03 13.27
CA VAL A 158 5.29 21.42 12.16
C VAL A 158 5.80 21.98 10.83
N ASP A 159 5.95 23.29 10.68
CA ASP A 159 6.46 23.92 9.45
C ASP A 159 7.86 23.40 9.11
N ARG A 160 8.76 23.36 10.09
CA ARG A 160 10.12 22.83 9.90
C ARG A 160 10.12 21.39 9.40
N ARG A 161 9.32 20.50 10.01
CA ARG A 161 9.22 19.10 9.62
C ARG A 161 8.62 18.93 8.23
N VAL A 162 7.57 19.66 7.90
CA VAL A 162 6.95 19.61 6.56
C VAL A 162 7.97 20.01 5.50
N ARG A 163 8.66 21.14 5.66
CA ARG A 163 9.68 21.60 4.71
C ARG A 163 10.84 20.62 4.57
N ALA A 164 11.32 20.07 5.68
CA ALA A 164 12.36 19.04 5.66
C ALA A 164 11.91 17.80 4.89
N THR A 165 10.69 17.33 5.13
CA THR A 165 10.13 16.16 4.44
C THR A 165 9.92 16.42 2.94
N LEU A 166 9.46 17.61 2.55
CA LEU A 166 9.34 17.99 1.14
C LEU A 166 10.70 17.97 0.42
N ARG A 167 11.77 18.48 1.07
CA ARG A 167 13.13 18.38 0.52
C ARG A 167 13.57 16.92 0.35
N GLU A 168 13.29 16.06 1.33
CA GLU A 168 13.68 14.66 1.27
C GLU A 168 13.05 13.91 0.10
N VAL A 169 11.81 14.27 -0.28
CA VAL A 169 11.15 13.68 -1.44
C VAL A 169 11.51 14.41 -2.75
N GLY A 170 12.48 15.33 -2.70
CA GLY A 170 12.97 16.07 -3.89
C GLY A 170 12.00 17.15 -4.39
N LEU A 171 11.18 17.71 -3.50
CA LEU A 171 10.32 18.85 -3.80
C LEU A 171 10.88 20.13 -3.17
N PRO A 172 10.79 21.29 -3.84
CA PRO A 172 11.24 22.56 -3.27
C PRO A 172 10.33 22.97 -2.10
N GLU A 173 10.92 23.53 -1.05
CA GLU A 173 10.17 23.97 0.16
C GLU A 173 9.07 24.98 -0.15
N GLY A 174 9.30 25.86 -1.13
CA GLY A 174 8.33 26.87 -1.56
C GLY A 174 7.04 26.30 -2.16
N CYS A 175 7.00 24.97 -2.41
CA CYS A 175 5.78 24.33 -2.91
C CYS A 175 4.73 24.05 -1.81
N ALA A 176 5.07 24.28 -0.53
CA ALA A 176 4.18 23.96 0.58
C ALA A 176 2.82 24.73 0.53
N SER A 177 2.78 25.95 0.01
CA SER A 177 1.57 26.75 -0.13
C SER A 177 0.75 26.46 -1.39
N ARG A 178 1.28 25.62 -2.29
CA ARG A 178 0.62 25.28 -3.56
C ARG A 178 -0.39 24.15 -3.38
N TYR A 179 -1.30 24.02 -4.34
CA TYR A 179 -2.34 22.99 -4.35
C TYR A 179 -1.97 21.80 -5.23
N PRO A 180 -2.49 20.58 -4.96
CA PRO A 180 -2.16 19.39 -5.74
C PRO A 180 -2.33 19.53 -7.26
N HIS A 181 -3.33 20.27 -7.73
CA HIS A 181 -3.60 20.44 -9.16
C HIS A 181 -2.50 21.21 -9.90
N GLU A 182 -1.62 21.92 -9.19
CA GLU A 182 -0.49 22.65 -9.75
C GLU A 182 0.77 21.79 -9.99
N PHE A 183 0.71 20.49 -9.68
CA PHE A 183 1.83 19.56 -9.76
C PHE A 183 1.63 18.50 -10.83
N SER A 184 2.74 18.00 -11.40
CA SER A 184 2.73 16.83 -12.27
C SER A 184 2.35 15.55 -11.49
N GLY A 185 1.99 14.47 -12.20
CA GLY A 185 1.67 13.19 -11.58
C GLY A 185 2.79 12.67 -10.66
N GLY A 186 4.04 12.71 -11.13
CA GLY A 186 5.18 12.29 -10.33
C GLY A 186 5.44 13.18 -9.10
N GLN A 187 5.20 14.49 -9.20
CA GLN A 187 5.29 15.38 -8.05
C GLN A 187 4.16 15.12 -7.03
N ARG A 188 2.95 14.84 -7.48
CA ARG A 188 1.84 14.43 -6.59
C ARG A 188 2.15 13.13 -5.87
N GLN A 189 2.76 12.17 -6.57
CA GLN A 189 3.21 10.91 -5.95
C GLN A 189 4.26 11.18 -4.85
N ARG A 190 5.19 12.10 -5.08
CA ARG A 190 6.16 12.52 -4.05
C ARG A 190 5.48 13.21 -2.86
N ILE A 191 4.42 13.99 -3.06
CA ILE A 191 3.60 14.56 -1.98
C ILE A 191 2.92 13.44 -1.17
N ALA A 192 2.35 12.42 -1.84
CA ALA A 192 1.76 11.27 -1.15
C ALA A 192 2.79 10.49 -0.33
N VAL A 193 4.00 10.30 -0.86
CA VAL A 193 5.13 9.72 -0.11
C VAL A 193 5.50 10.62 1.08
N ALA A 194 5.62 11.95 0.89
CA ALA A 194 5.92 12.89 1.98
C ALA A 194 4.90 12.80 3.12
N ARG A 195 3.61 12.75 2.78
CA ARG A 195 2.52 12.57 3.76
C ARG A 195 2.68 11.28 4.59
N ALA A 196 3.13 10.20 3.97
CA ALA A 196 3.36 8.94 4.65
C ALA A 196 4.61 8.99 5.56
N ILE A 197 5.74 9.50 5.05
CA ILE A 197 7.03 9.41 5.77
C ILE A 197 7.23 10.47 6.86
N ILE A 198 6.42 11.54 6.89
CA ILE A 198 6.54 12.60 7.92
C ILE A 198 6.28 12.07 9.34
N LEU A 199 5.54 10.97 9.44
CA LEU A 199 5.25 10.28 10.71
C LEU A 199 6.37 9.35 11.17
N GLU A 200 7.46 9.24 10.38
CA GLU A 200 8.57 8.33 10.65
C GLU A 200 8.10 6.87 10.84
N PRO A 201 7.36 6.32 9.87
CA PRO A 201 6.80 4.99 9.99
C PRO A 201 7.90 3.92 9.95
N LYS A 202 7.59 2.72 10.47
CA LYS A 202 8.44 1.53 10.35
C LYS A 202 8.12 0.75 9.09
N LEU A 203 6.84 0.73 8.67
CA LEU A 203 6.38 0.08 7.44
C LEU A 203 5.53 1.03 6.61
N VAL A 204 5.81 1.07 5.31
CA VAL A 204 4.97 1.76 4.33
C VAL A 204 4.47 0.75 3.31
N VAL A 205 3.16 0.67 3.17
CA VAL A 205 2.51 -0.06 2.08
C VAL A 205 2.43 0.87 0.87
N LEU A 206 2.98 0.42 -0.25
CA LEU A 206 3.03 1.15 -1.51
C LEU A 206 2.15 0.38 -2.51
N ASP A 207 0.92 0.83 -2.70
CA ASP A 207 -0.04 0.17 -3.60
C ASP A 207 0.04 0.78 -5.00
N GLU A 208 0.69 0.08 -5.92
CA GLU A 208 0.94 0.48 -7.30
C GLU A 208 1.46 1.94 -7.47
N PRO A 209 2.48 2.37 -6.73
CA PRO A 209 2.86 3.78 -6.64
C PRO A 209 3.43 4.35 -7.95
N THR A 210 3.68 3.49 -8.94
CA THR A 210 4.31 3.85 -10.23
C THR A 210 3.39 3.68 -11.43
N SER A 211 2.17 3.14 -11.26
CA SER A 211 1.31 2.69 -12.37
C SER A 211 0.88 3.84 -13.32
N ALA A 212 0.72 5.05 -12.81
CA ALA A 212 0.29 6.23 -13.59
C ALA A 212 1.47 7.12 -14.07
N LEU A 213 2.72 6.63 -13.94
CA LEU A 213 3.92 7.41 -14.23
C LEU A 213 4.61 6.93 -15.50
N ASP A 214 5.21 7.85 -16.26
CA ASP A 214 6.12 7.50 -17.33
C ASP A 214 7.40 6.83 -16.80
N ARG A 215 8.12 6.10 -17.66
CA ARG A 215 9.28 5.29 -17.25
C ARG A 215 10.40 6.11 -16.59
N SER A 216 10.59 7.36 -16.99
CA SER A 216 11.65 8.21 -16.44
C SER A 216 11.30 8.65 -15.00
N VAL A 217 10.07 9.07 -14.77
CA VAL A 217 9.55 9.45 -13.46
C VAL A 217 9.43 8.23 -12.53
N GLN A 218 9.03 7.07 -13.09
CA GLN A 218 9.01 5.80 -12.38
C GLN A 218 10.40 5.44 -11.82
N LYS A 219 11.45 5.54 -12.64
CA LYS A 219 12.83 5.30 -12.21
C LYS A 219 13.24 6.26 -11.07
N GLN A 220 12.94 7.54 -11.20
CA GLN A 220 13.24 8.54 -10.17
C GLN A 220 12.50 8.26 -8.84
N LEU A 221 11.26 7.77 -8.91
CA LEU A 221 10.51 7.41 -7.71
C LEU A 221 11.10 6.16 -7.04
N VAL A 222 11.51 5.16 -7.82
CA VAL A 222 12.20 3.95 -7.32
C VAL A 222 13.50 4.33 -6.61
N GLU A 223 14.32 5.18 -7.21
CA GLU A 223 15.56 5.70 -6.62
C GLU A 223 15.28 6.44 -5.30
N LEU A 224 14.30 7.34 -5.29
CA LEU A 224 13.86 8.04 -4.08
C LEU A 224 13.45 7.08 -2.95
N LEU A 225 12.63 6.07 -3.25
CA LEU A 225 12.16 5.12 -2.24
C LEU A 225 13.31 4.29 -1.68
N ARG A 226 14.27 3.88 -2.51
CA ARG A 226 15.49 3.18 -2.06
C ARG A 226 16.35 4.06 -1.16
N ASP A 227 16.53 5.32 -1.52
CA ASP A 227 17.28 6.27 -0.70
C ASP A 227 16.61 6.53 0.65
N LEU A 228 15.29 6.65 0.67
CA LEU A 228 14.51 6.80 1.90
C LEU A 228 14.62 5.54 2.77
N GLN A 229 14.57 4.35 2.17
CA GLN A 229 14.76 3.09 2.87
C GLN A 229 16.13 3.02 3.54
N ALA A 230 17.19 3.31 2.78
CA ALA A 230 18.57 3.26 3.28
C ALA A 230 18.81 4.27 4.41
N ARG A 231 18.27 5.49 4.30
CA ARG A 231 18.48 6.57 5.29
C ARG A 231 17.63 6.40 6.55
N ARG A 232 16.42 5.87 6.43
CA ARG A 232 15.43 5.82 7.54
C ARG A 232 15.19 4.41 8.07
N GLY A 233 15.76 3.37 7.46
CA GLY A 233 15.51 1.97 7.83
C GLY A 233 14.06 1.52 7.56
N LEU A 234 13.38 2.12 6.57
CA LEU A 234 11.98 1.82 6.26
C LEU A 234 11.84 0.39 5.73
N SER A 235 10.77 -0.28 6.14
CA SER A 235 10.32 -1.50 5.49
C SER A 235 9.22 -1.17 4.49
N TYR A 236 9.16 -1.90 3.38
CA TYR A 236 8.12 -1.71 2.36
C TYR A 236 7.34 -2.99 2.08
N LEU A 237 6.04 -2.85 1.96
CA LEU A 237 5.20 -3.78 1.23
C LEU A 237 4.89 -3.12 -0.12
N PHE A 238 5.53 -3.60 -1.19
CA PHE A 238 5.49 -2.95 -2.49
C PHE A 238 4.64 -3.75 -3.46
N ILE A 239 3.47 -3.23 -3.80
CA ILE A 239 2.54 -3.84 -4.75
C ILE A 239 2.78 -3.24 -6.12
N SER A 240 2.98 -4.09 -7.14
CA SER A 240 3.07 -3.66 -8.52
C SER A 240 2.72 -4.80 -9.47
N HIS A 241 2.20 -4.46 -10.64
CA HIS A 241 2.10 -5.37 -11.78
C HIS A 241 3.35 -5.29 -12.71
N ASP A 242 4.24 -4.32 -12.50
CA ASP A 242 5.49 -4.16 -13.25
C ASP A 242 6.63 -4.93 -12.57
N LEU A 243 7.01 -6.09 -13.16
CA LEU A 243 8.08 -6.93 -12.64
C LEU A 243 9.46 -6.25 -12.72
N ALA A 244 9.68 -5.29 -13.64
CA ALA A 244 10.95 -4.58 -13.69
C ALA A 244 11.12 -3.66 -12.47
N VAL A 245 10.04 -3.03 -12.02
CA VAL A 245 10.03 -2.25 -10.78
C VAL A 245 10.22 -3.14 -9.57
N ILE A 246 9.52 -4.27 -9.51
CA ILE A 246 9.69 -5.25 -8.42
C ILE A 246 11.14 -5.73 -8.34
N ARG A 247 11.75 -6.08 -9.47
CA ARG A 247 13.16 -6.49 -9.54
C ARG A 247 14.10 -5.41 -9.01
N ALA A 248 13.78 -4.12 -9.22
CA ALA A 248 14.59 -3.00 -8.75
C ALA A 248 14.41 -2.68 -7.26
N MET A 249 13.26 -3.03 -6.67
CA MET A 249 12.88 -2.63 -5.32
C MET A 249 12.90 -3.76 -4.31
N ALA A 250 12.44 -4.95 -4.70
CA ALA A 250 12.10 -6.00 -3.75
C ALA A 250 13.31 -6.90 -3.43
N HIS A 251 13.44 -7.26 -2.17
CA HIS A 251 14.36 -8.30 -1.68
C HIS A 251 13.71 -9.69 -1.85
N ARG A 252 12.45 -9.79 -1.49
CA ARG A 252 11.63 -10.98 -1.68
C ARG A 252 10.36 -10.63 -2.43
N VAL A 253 9.77 -11.62 -3.09
CA VAL A 253 8.53 -11.46 -3.84
C VAL A 253 7.52 -12.56 -3.47
N LEU A 254 6.25 -12.16 -3.48
CA LEU A 254 5.08 -13.02 -3.37
C LEU A 254 4.24 -12.85 -4.64
N VAL A 255 4.04 -13.95 -5.35
CA VAL A 255 3.25 -13.99 -6.60
C VAL A 255 1.84 -14.46 -6.27
N LEU A 256 0.85 -13.58 -6.53
CA LEU A 256 -0.55 -13.81 -6.18
C LEU A 256 -1.41 -13.98 -7.44
N LYS A 257 -2.28 -15.00 -7.45
CA LYS A 257 -3.26 -15.25 -8.50
C LYS A 257 -4.60 -15.62 -7.88
N ALA A 258 -5.67 -14.89 -8.19
CA ALA A 258 -7.02 -15.17 -7.69
C ALA A 258 -7.08 -15.45 -6.18
N GLY A 259 -6.34 -14.66 -5.39
CA GLY A 259 -6.24 -14.79 -3.94
C GLY A 259 -5.29 -15.86 -3.43
N GLU A 260 -4.68 -16.68 -4.29
CA GLU A 260 -3.73 -17.74 -3.91
C GLU A 260 -2.28 -17.34 -4.14
N VAL A 261 -1.40 -17.78 -3.22
CA VAL A 261 0.05 -17.64 -3.40
C VAL A 261 0.54 -18.73 -4.35
N MET A 262 0.99 -18.31 -5.53
CA MET A 262 1.52 -19.22 -6.55
C MET A 262 3.00 -19.54 -6.34
N GLU A 263 3.74 -18.55 -5.84
CA GLU A 263 5.17 -18.67 -5.56
C GLU A 263 5.63 -17.55 -4.64
N GLN A 264 6.62 -17.82 -3.78
CA GLN A 264 7.27 -16.81 -2.96
C GLN A 264 8.73 -17.16 -2.70
N GLY A 265 9.58 -16.15 -2.53
CA GLY A 265 11.00 -16.37 -2.25
C GLY A 265 11.84 -15.12 -2.49
N ASP A 266 13.16 -15.33 -2.58
CA ASP A 266 14.09 -14.29 -3.02
C ASP A 266 13.67 -13.73 -4.39
N CYS A 267 13.68 -12.41 -4.51
CA CYS A 267 13.13 -11.75 -5.70
C CYS A 267 13.85 -12.16 -6.98
N LEU A 268 15.18 -12.20 -6.96
CA LEU A 268 15.96 -12.54 -8.15
C LEU A 268 15.77 -14.01 -8.49
N GLN A 269 15.77 -14.91 -7.48
CA GLN A 269 15.55 -16.33 -7.69
C GLN A 269 14.18 -16.62 -8.32
N VAL A 270 13.10 -16.03 -7.80
CA VAL A 270 11.74 -16.24 -8.33
C VAL A 270 11.60 -15.68 -9.75
N LEU A 271 12.22 -14.53 -10.05
CA LEU A 271 12.11 -13.90 -11.37
C LEU A 271 13.04 -14.53 -12.42
N GLU A 272 14.19 -15.07 -12.02
CA GLU A 272 15.15 -15.67 -12.96
C GLU A 272 14.96 -17.19 -13.13
N GLN A 273 14.43 -17.86 -12.10
CA GLN A 273 14.19 -19.31 -12.07
C GLN A 273 12.81 -19.65 -11.53
N PRO A 274 11.72 -19.15 -12.17
CA PRO A 274 10.38 -19.37 -11.70
C PRO A 274 9.99 -20.85 -11.70
N ARG A 275 9.41 -21.32 -10.60
CA ARG A 275 9.01 -22.72 -10.41
C ARG A 275 7.58 -22.97 -10.87
N SER A 276 6.67 -22.01 -10.61
CA SER A 276 5.28 -22.17 -11.01
C SER A 276 5.09 -21.78 -12.49
N ASP A 277 4.17 -22.48 -13.18
CA ASP A 277 3.82 -22.17 -14.58
C ASP A 277 3.28 -20.75 -14.71
N TYR A 278 2.52 -20.31 -13.72
CA TYR A 278 1.98 -18.95 -13.69
C TYR A 278 3.08 -17.89 -13.59
N THR A 279 4.05 -18.09 -12.68
CA THR A 279 5.19 -17.16 -12.56
C THR A 279 6.01 -17.14 -13.85
N ARG A 280 6.23 -18.31 -14.49
CA ARG A 280 6.91 -18.40 -15.80
C ARG A 280 6.19 -17.56 -16.87
N ALA A 281 4.86 -17.69 -16.95
CA ALA A 281 4.07 -16.94 -17.90
C ALA A 281 4.12 -15.43 -17.61
N LEU A 282 4.05 -15.03 -16.33
CA LEU A 282 4.11 -13.64 -15.90
C LEU A 282 5.47 -12.99 -16.24
N VAL A 283 6.57 -13.69 -15.97
CA VAL A 283 7.95 -13.26 -16.28
C VAL A 283 8.17 -13.14 -17.79
N ALA A 284 7.67 -14.13 -18.56
CA ALA A 284 7.75 -14.11 -20.03
C ALA A 284 6.96 -12.93 -20.62
N ALA A 285 5.75 -12.67 -20.12
CA ALA A 285 4.92 -11.54 -20.55
C ALA A 285 5.58 -10.18 -20.27
N ALA A 286 6.36 -10.09 -19.17
CA ALA A 286 7.11 -8.88 -18.81
C ALA A 286 8.40 -8.69 -19.62
N GLY A 287 8.76 -9.61 -20.52
CA GLY A 287 10.00 -9.58 -21.30
C GLY A 287 11.28 -9.78 -20.45
N LEU A 288 11.13 -10.27 -19.23
CA LEU A 288 12.24 -10.62 -18.34
C LEU A 288 12.61 -12.09 -18.60
N ALA A 289 13.14 -12.39 -19.80
CA ALA A 289 13.57 -13.75 -20.10
C ALA A 289 14.67 -14.19 -19.13
N PRO A 290 14.66 -15.46 -18.65
CA PRO A 290 15.76 -15.98 -17.87
C PRO A 290 17.05 -15.85 -18.66
N ARG A 291 18.09 -15.30 -18.06
CA ARG A 291 19.42 -15.32 -18.66
C ARG A 291 19.85 -16.78 -18.76
N ARG A 292 20.05 -17.24 -20.02
CA ARG A 292 20.61 -18.56 -20.31
C ARG A 292 22.05 -18.64 -19.83
#